data_4f480af25b753ab91fe769cd0b6f6095
#
_entry.id   4f480af25b753ab91fe769cd0b6f6095
#
_cell.length_a   1.000
_cell.length_b   1.000
_cell.length_c   1.000
_cell.angle_alpha   90.00
_cell.angle_beta   90.00
_cell.angle_gamma   90.00
#
_symmetry.space_group_name_H-M   'P 1'
#
loop_
_entity.id
_entity.type
_entity.pdbx_description
1 polymer ?
#
loop_
_entity_poly.entity_id
_entity_poly.type
_entity_poly.pdbx_seq_one_letter_code
_entity_poly.pdbx_strand_id
1 'polypeptide(L)'
;VCTVIGFPLGANTSAVKAFETKDAIAKGADEVDMVINIGALKDKNYELVYEDIKAVVDAANKEALVKVIIETCYLTDEEKKIACELAVKAGTDYVKTSTGFGTGGSTPADIKLMRETVGENIGVKASGGVRCEEDAVKVIDAGATRIGASASIAIVSGNNESKSGY
;
A
#
# COMPACT_ATOMS: atom_id res chain seq x y z
N VAL A 1 -3.31 -15.51 -3.56
CA VAL A 1 -1.87 -15.22 -3.36
C VAL A 1 -1.64 -13.74 -3.60
N CYS A 2 -0.88 -13.04 -2.72
CA CYS A 2 -0.51 -11.64 -2.89
C CYS A 2 1.01 -11.54 -3.00
N THR A 3 1.50 -10.81 -4.00
CA THR A 3 2.92 -10.51 -4.18
C THR A 3 3.15 -9.01 -4.34
N VAL A 4 4.41 -8.60 -4.49
CA VAL A 4 4.80 -7.19 -4.57
C VAL A 4 5.37 -6.83 -5.94
N ILE A 5 5.27 -5.56 -6.32
CA ILE A 5 5.73 -5.05 -7.61
C ILE A 5 6.59 -3.80 -7.39
N GLY A 6 7.77 -3.76 -8.03
CA GLY A 6 8.71 -2.64 -7.87
C GLY A 6 9.19 -2.44 -6.43
N PHE A 7 9.27 -3.51 -5.67
CA PHE A 7 9.43 -3.48 -4.23
C PHE A 7 10.91 -3.65 -3.80
N PRO A 8 11.38 -2.98 -2.73
CA PRO A 8 10.61 -2.07 -1.87
C PRO A 8 10.70 -0.59 -2.25
N LEU A 9 11.47 -0.20 -3.27
CA LEU A 9 11.85 1.20 -3.51
C LEU A 9 10.94 1.96 -4.47
N GLY A 10 10.16 1.27 -5.29
CA GLY A 10 9.31 1.90 -6.31
C GLY A 10 10.06 2.59 -7.46
N ALA A 11 11.39 2.42 -7.54
CA ALA A 11 12.26 3.16 -8.45
C ALA A 11 12.41 2.51 -9.85
N ASN A 12 11.78 1.36 -10.07
CA ASN A 12 11.75 0.72 -11.39
C ASN A 12 10.94 1.55 -12.37
N THR A 13 11.25 1.39 -13.66
CA THR A 13 10.42 2.01 -14.71
C THR A 13 9.02 1.39 -14.75
N SER A 14 8.03 2.15 -15.21
CA SER A 14 6.65 1.67 -15.35
C SER A 14 6.54 0.42 -16.22
N ALA A 15 7.36 0.32 -17.28
CA ALA A 15 7.42 -0.86 -18.15
C ALA A 15 7.88 -2.12 -17.39
N VAL A 16 8.87 -1.98 -16.51
CA VAL A 16 9.35 -3.10 -15.66
C VAL A 16 8.28 -3.52 -14.68
N LYS A 17 7.63 -2.57 -13.98
CA LYS A 17 6.53 -2.87 -13.05
C LYS A 17 5.35 -3.56 -13.77
N ALA A 18 4.98 -3.09 -14.96
CA ALA A 18 3.93 -3.71 -15.75
C ALA A 18 4.29 -5.15 -16.19
N PHE A 19 5.54 -5.37 -16.56
CA PHE A 19 6.02 -6.72 -16.89
C PHE A 19 5.99 -7.64 -15.67
N GLU A 20 6.53 -7.19 -14.53
CA GLU A 20 6.52 -7.92 -13.27
C GLU A 20 5.09 -8.29 -12.84
N THR A 21 4.14 -7.37 -13.01
CA THR A 21 2.72 -7.61 -12.73
C THR A 21 2.15 -8.74 -13.59
N LYS A 22 2.36 -8.72 -14.89
CA LYS A 22 1.89 -9.76 -15.81
C LYS A 22 2.51 -11.12 -15.49
N ASP A 23 3.82 -11.15 -15.22
CA ASP A 23 4.53 -12.39 -14.85
C ASP A 23 4.01 -12.97 -13.53
N ALA A 24 3.78 -12.11 -12.53
CA ALA A 24 3.23 -12.53 -11.24
C ALA A 24 1.82 -13.14 -11.37
N ILE A 25 0.93 -12.50 -12.14
CA ILE A 25 -0.43 -12.98 -12.38
C ILE A 25 -0.41 -14.31 -13.15
N ALA A 26 0.40 -14.41 -14.19
CA ALA A 26 0.55 -15.66 -14.96
C ALA A 26 1.06 -16.84 -14.09
N LYS A 27 1.71 -16.53 -12.95
CA LYS A 27 2.18 -17.51 -11.96
C LYS A 27 1.22 -17.70 -10.78
N GLY A 28 0.03 -17.12 -10.83
CA GLY A 28 -1.04 -17.36 -9.88
C GLY A 28 -1.17 -16.31 -8.76
N ALA A 29 -0.69 -15.08 -8.96
CA ALA A 29 -0.99 -13.99 -8.05
C ALA A 29 -2.43 -13.49 -8.26
N ASP A 30 -3.21 -13.44 -7.16
CA ASP A 30 -4.57 -12.88 -7.13
C ASP A 30 -4.55 -11.38 -6.77
N GLU A 31 -3.47 -10.93 -6.15
CA GLU A 31 -3.29 -9.55 -5.68
C GLU A 31 -1.84 -9.11 -5.87
N VAL A 32 -1.64 -7.85 -6.22
CA VAL A 32 -0.32 -7.23 -6.35
C VAL A 32 -0.25 -5.93 -5.55
N ASP A 33 0.81 -5.77 -4.75
CA ASP A 33 1.08 -4.58 -3.96
C ASP A 33 2.27 -3.84 -4.60
N MET A 34 2.02 -2.84 -5.45
CA MET A 34 3.06 -2.03 -6.07
C MET A 34 3.55 -0.91 -5.16
N VAL A 35 4.79 -0.50 -5.29
CA VAL A 35 5.30 0.73 -4.65
C VAL A 35 5.29 1.87 -5.66
N ILE A 36 4.77 3.05 -5.24
CA ILE A 36 4.81 4.26 -6.10
C ILE A 36 6.24 4.69 -6.40
N ASN A 37 6.42 5.48 -7.45
CA ASN A 37 7.68 6.18 -7.68
C ASN A 37 7.78 7.38 -6.73
N ILE A 38 8.37 7.15 -5.54
CA ILE A 38 8.50 8.15 -4.47
C ILE A 38 9.33 9.34 -4.94
N GLY A 39 10.40 9.11 -5.70
CA GLY A 39 11.24 10.17 -6.25
C GLY A 39 10.44 11.11 -7.15
N ALA A 40 9.68 10.58 -8.08
CA ALA A 40 8.81 11.37 -8.96
C ALA A 40 7.77 12.17 -8.19
N LEU A 41 7.18 11.58 -7.12
CA LEU A 41 6.24 12.29 -6.25
C LEU A 41 6.91 13.47 -5.54
N LYS A 42 8.12 13.27 -5.00
CA LYS A 42 8.92 14.33 -4.35
C LYS A 42 9.29 15.45 -5.33
N ASP A 43 9.59 15.11 -6.57
CA ASP A 43 9.86 16.06 -7.64
C ASP A 43 8.59 16.73 -8.21
N LYS A 44 7.41 16.41 -7.64
CA LYS A 44 6.10 16.88 -8.09
C LYS A 44 5.77 16.50 -9.55
N ASN A 45 6.42 15.45 -10.06
CA ASN A 45 6.12 14.88 -11.37
C ASN A 45 4.92 13.92 -11.25
N TYR A 46 3.75 14.49 -10.99
CA TYR A 46 2.52 13.76 -10.73
C TYR A 46 2.01 12.97 -11.93
N GLU A 47 2.34 13.43 -13.14
CA GLU A 47 2.03 12.71 -14.36
C GLU A 47 2.77 11.37 -14.42
N LEU A 48 4.07 11.37 -14.14
CA LEU A 48 4.85 10.13 -14.09
C LEU A 48 4.34 9.18 -12.98
N VAL A 49 3.99 9.71 -11.82
CA VAL A 49 3.41 8.87 -10.73
C VAL A 49 2.10 8.23 -11.18
N TYR A 50 1.21 8.99 -11.82
CA TYR A 50 -0.04 8.48 -12.35
C TYR A 50 0.17 7.41 -13.41
N GLU A 51 1.03 7.68 -14.41
CA GLU A 51 1.33 6.74 -15.49
C GLU A 51 1.98 5.44 -14.96
N ASP A 52 2.82 5.55 -13.94
CA ASP A 52 3.44 4.40 -13.28
C ASP A 52 2.40 3.49 -12.61
N ILE A 53 1.47 4.07 -11.85
CA ILE A 53 0.38 3.32 -11.24
C ILE A 53 -0.54 2.75 -12.33
N LYS A 54 -0.91 3.56 -13.31
CA LYS A 54 -1.79 3.17 -14.41
C LYS A 54 -1.24 1.99 -15.22
N ALA A 55 0.07 1.97 -15.46
CA ALA A 55 0.74 0.87 -16.16
C ALA A 55 0.57 -0.48 -15.42
N VAL A 56 0.61 -0.47 -14.09
CA VAL A 56 0.37 -1.68 -13.27
C VAL A 56 -1.10 -2.06 -13.28
N VAL A 57 -2.02 -1.10 -13.12
CA VAL A 57 -3.48 -1.35 -13.17
C VAL A 57 -3.87 -1.94 -14.52
N ASP A 58 -3.38 -1.39 -15.62
CA ASP A 58 -3.65 -1.89 -16.97
C ASP A 58 -3.04 -3.28 -17.20
N ALA A 59 -1.83 -3.51 -16.66
CA ALA A 59 -1.18 -4.81 -16.74
C ALA A 59 -1.93 -5.88 -15.95
N ALA A 60 -2.53 -5.51 -14.82
CA ALA A 60 -3.36 -6.41 -14.01
C ALA A 60 -4.69 -6.77 -14.68
N ASN A 61 -5.20 -5.91 -15.58
CA ASN A 61 -6.35 -6.19 -16.44
C ASN A 61 -7.58 -6.77 -15.70
N LYS A 62 -7.77 -6.39 -14.43
CA LYS A 62 -8.80 -6.92 -13.52
C LYS A 62 -8.67 -8.43 -13.20
N GLU A 63 -7.57 -9.05 -13.57
CA GLU A 63 -7.26 -10.44 -13.22
C GLU A 63 -6.69 -10.56 -11.81
N ALA A 64 -6.14 -9.46 -11.26
CA ALA A 64 -5.68 -9.36 -9.88
C ALA A 64 -6.05 -8.00 -9.29
N LEU A 65 -6.28 -7.95 -7.97
CA LEU A 65 -6.44 -6.69 -7.23
C LEU A 65 -5.11 -5.94 -7.17
N VAL A 66 -5.15 -4.64 -7.42
CA VAL A 66 -3.99 -3.75 -7.35
C VAL A 66 -4.05 -2.90 -6.09
N LYS A 67 -2.97 -2.95 -5.29
CA LYS A 67 -2.80 -2.09 -4.12
C LYS A 67 -1.57 -1.21 -4.35
N VAL A 68 -1.68 0.06 -3.98
CA VAL A 68 -0.61 1.05 -4.13
C VAL A 68 -0.01 1.38 -2.78
N ILE A 69 1.25 0.96 -2.56
CA ILE A 69 2.03 1.31 -1.38
C ILE A 69 2.56 2.73 -1.59
N ILE A 70 2.09 3.67 -0.78
CA ILE A 70 2.53 5.07 -0.88
C ILE A 70 3.76 5.37 -0.02
N GLU A 71 4.14 4.48 0.92
CA GLU A 71 5.25 4.59 1.88
C GLU A 71 5.15 5.87 2.72
N THR A 72 4.13 5.91 3.56
CA THR A 72 3.73 7.10 4.34
C THR A 72 4.85 7.73 5.15
N CYS A 73 5.83 6.95 5.63
CA CYS A 73 6.91 7.45 6.45
C CYS A 73 7.88 8.42 5.74
N TYR A 74 7.85 8.46 4.40
CA TYR A 74 8.65 9.39 3.61
C TYR A 74 7.87 10.61 3.11
N LEU A 75 6.56 10.66 3.36
CA LEU A 75 5.65 11.65 2.78
C LEU A 75 5.13 12.64 3.82
N THR A 76 4.98 13.88 3.40
CA THR A 76 4.15 14.85 4.12
C THR A 76 2.67 14.53 3.95
N ASP A 77 1.79 15.09 4.78
CA ASP A 77 0.35 14.83 4.67
C ASP A 77 -0.23 15.27 3.33
N GLU A 78 0.29 16.35 2.76
CA GLU A 78 -0.09 16.80 1.41
C GLU A 78 0.33 15.78 0.35
N GLU A 79 1.56 15.27 0.41
CA GLU A 79 2.04 14.25 -0.51
C GLU A 79 1.27 12.93 -0.39
N LYS A 80 0.85 12.54 0.84
CA LYS A 80 -0.01 11.36 1.07
C LYS A 80 -1.36 11.51 0.37
N LYS A 81 -1.99 12.70 0.47
CA LYS A 81 -3.26 12.99 -0.23
C LYS A 81 -3.09 12.88 -1.74
N ILE A 82 -2.09 13.56 -2.29
CA ILE A 82 -1.81 13.54 -3.74
C ILE A 82 -1.57 12.10 -4.21
N ALA A 83 -0.75 11.32 -3.50
CA ALA A 83 -0.50 9.92 -3.86
C ALA A 83 -1.78 9.08 -3.86
N CYS A 84 -2.65 9.25 -2.86
CA CYS A 84 -3.94 8.59 -2.79
C CYS A 84 -4.87 9.01 -3.94
N GLU A 85 -4.97 10.30 -4.25
CA GLU A 85 -5.78 10.81 -5.37
C GLU A 85 -5.32 10.25 -6.71
N LEU A 86 -4.00 10.20 -6.94
CA LEU A 86 -3.43 9.62 -8.16
C LEU A 86 -3.70 8.13 -8.26
N ALA A 87 -3.63 7.40 -7.14
CA ALA A 87 -3.97 5.98 -7.10
C ALA A 87 -5.44 5.73 -7.45
N VAL A 88 -6.37 6.50 -6.86
CA VAL A 88 -7.80 6.43 -7.19
C VAL A 88 -8.04 6.75 -8.66
N LYS A 89 -7.44 7.83 -9.17
CA LYS A 89 -7.54 8.23 -10.58
C LYS A 89 -7.04 7.15 -11.54
N ALA A 90 -6.00 6.41 -11.17
CA ALA A 90 -5.46 5.32 -11.97
C ALA A 90 -6.33 4.05 -11.95
N GLY A 91 -7.28 3.94 -11.01
CA GLY A 91 -8.21 2.81 -10.93
C GLY A 91 -7.73 1.66 -10.05
N THR A 92 -6.96 1.95 -9.01
CA THR A 92 -6.51 0.95 -8.03
C THR A 92 -7.66 0.49 -7.12
N ASP A 93 -7.54 -0.71 -6.57
CA ASP A 93 -8.51 -1.27 -5.62
C ASP A 93 -8.21 -0.87 -4.17
N TYR A 94 -6.94 -0.65 -3.84
CA TYR A 94 -6.47 -0.29 -2.50
C TYR A 94 -5.33 0.73 -2.53
N VAL A 95 -5.26 1.54 -1.49
CA VAL A 95 -4.04 2.21 -1.07
C VAL A 95 -3.47 1.54 0.18
N LYS A 96 -2.16 1.46 0.31
CA LYS A 96 -1.46 0.80 1.40
C LYS A 96 -0.40 1.72 1.99
N THR A 97 -0.25 1.72 3.31
CA THR A 97 0.67 2.64 4.00
C THR A 97 2.14 2.38 3.70
N SER A 98 2.61 1.15 3.86
CA SER A 98 4.06 0.92 4.06
C SER A 98 4.54 -0.38 3.44
N THR A 99 5.81 -0.40 3.06
CA THR A 99 6.52 -1.61 2.63
C THR A 99 6.93 -2.50 3.81
N GLY A 100 7.20 -1.90 4.97
CA GLY A 100 7.85 -2.54 6.11
C GLY A 100 9.38 -2.42 6.10
N PHE A 101 9.97 -1.84 5.05
CA PHE A 101 11.41 -1.60 4.91
C PHE A 101 11.80 -0.13 5.09
N GLY A 102 10.83 0.76 5.25
CA GLY A 102 11.05 2.16 5.54
C GLY A 102 11.31 2.43 7.03
N THR A 103 11.41 3.71 7.37
CA THR A 103 11.69 4.17 8.75
C THR A 103 10.49 4.10 9.68
N GLY A 104 9.27 3.86 9.15
CA GLY A 104 8.04 3.78 9.93
C GLY A 104 7.00 2.88 9.28
N GLY A 105 5.97 2.55 10.05
CA GLY A 105 4.82 1.76 9.62
C GLY A 105 3.52 2.57 9.59
N SER A 106 2.38 1.89 9.63
CA SER A 106 1.06 2.51 9.66
C SER A 106 0.80 3.22 11.00
N THR A 107 0.14 4.37 10.91
CA THR A 107 -0.39 5.08 12.09
C THR A 107 -1.90 5.29 11.92
N PRO A 108 -2.69 5.37 13.00
CA PRO A 108 -4.11 5.73 12.90
C PRO A 108 -4.34 7.06 12.18
N ALA A 109 -3.44 8.03 12.36
CA ALA A 109 -3.53 9.33 11.67
C ALA A 109 -3.38 9.19 10.16
N ASP A 110 -2.39 8.41 9.68
CA ASP A 110 -2.20 8.15 8.25
C ASP A 110 -3.40 7.40 7.66
N ILE A 111 -3.89 6.37 8.36
CA ILE A 111 -5.06 5.60 7.91
C ILE A 111 -6.28 6.50 7.76
N LYS A 112 -6.55 7.36 8.76
CA LYS A 112 -7.66 8.31 8.71
C LYS A 112 -7.53 9.26 7.52
N LEU A 113 -6.35 9.86 7.34
CA LEU A 113 -6.08 10.77 6.22
C LEU A 113 -6.27 10.06 4.87
N MET A 114 -5.76 8.84 4.71
CA MET A 114 -5.93 8.05 3.50
C MET A 114 -7.39 7.72 3.26
N ARG A 115 -8.14 7.26 4.29
CA ARG A 115 -9.57 6.96 4.19
C ARG A 115 -10.39 8.17 3.76
N GLU A 116 -10.16 9.33 4.39
CA GLU A 116 -10.84 10.57 4.05
C GLU A 116 -10.54 11.01 2.61
N THR A 117 -9.34 10.72 2.11
CA THR A 117 -8.93 11.07 0.74
C THR A 117 -9.52 10.14 -0.32
N VAL A 118 -9.51 8.83 -0.09
CA VAL A 118 -9.94 7.86 -1.13
C VAL A 118 -11.44 7.55 -1.09
N GLY A 119 -12.16 7.97 -0.03
CA GLY A 119 -13.58 7.67 0.14
C GLY A 119 -13.83 6.20 0.49
N GLU A 120 -15.10 5.77 0.43
CA GLU A 120 -15.53 4.46 0.93
C GLU A 120 -15.30 3.31 -0.06
N ASN A 121 -15.20 3.60 -1.34
CA ASN A 121 -15.15 2.59 -2.40
C ASN A 121 -13.75 1.98 -2.62
N ILE A 122 -12.71 2.60 -2.11
CA ILE A 122 -11.32 2.13 -2.22
C ILE A 122 -10.87 1.55 -0.88
N GLY A 123 -10.25 0.38 -0.90
CA GLY A 123 -9.70 -0.23 0.31
C GLY A 123 -8.52 0.55 0.87
N VAL A 124 -8.36 0.54 2.20
CA VAL A 124 -7.16 1.08 2.87
C VAL A 124 -6.49 -0.05 3.64
N LYS A 125 -5.24 -0.36 3.29
CA LYS A 125 -4.45 -1.40 3.95
C LYS A 125 -3.41 -0.79 4.89
N ALA A 126 -3.54 -1.10 6.18
CA ALA A 126 -2.53 -0.78 7.20
C ALA A 126 -1.44 -1.84 7.21
N SER A 127 -0.18 -1.46 7.04
CA SER A 127 0.96 -2.38 7.08
C SER A 127 2.14 -1.78 7.83
N GLY A 128 2.86 -2.64 8.57
CA GLY A 128 3.93 -2.21 9.46
C GLY A 128 3.40 -1.58 10.75
N GLY A 129 4.00 -1.89 11.87
CA GLY A 129 3.66 -1.30 13.17
C GLY A 129 2.46 -1.91 13.89
N VAL A 130 1.67 -2.78 13.25
CA VAL A 130 0.54 -3.49 13.89
C VAL A 130 1.07 -4.78 14.52
N ARG A 131 1.16 -4.82 15.86
CA ARG A 131 1.83 -5.89 16.59
C ARG A 131 0.93 -6.66 17.55
N CYS A 132 -0.19 -6.07 17.95
CA CYS A 132 -1.15 -6.63 18.88
C CYS A 132 -2.59 -6.28 18.48
N GLU A 133 -3.56 -6.87 19.17
CA GLU A 133 -4.99 -6.61 18.94
C GLU A 133 -5.33 -5.13 19.11
N GLU A 134 -4.77 -4.46 20.14
CA GLU A 134 -5.02 -3.03 20.37
C GLU A 134 -4.58 -2.16 19.19
N ASP A 135 -3.41 -2.44 18.60
CA ASP A 135 -2.94 -1.74 17.40
C ASP A 135 -3.87 -2.00 16.21
N ALA A 136 -4.33 -3.24 16.05
CA ALA A 136 -5.26 -3.61 14.99
C ALA A 136 -6.58 -2.87 15.10
N VAL A 137 -7.16 -2.81 16.30
CA VAL A 137 -8.41 -2.05 16.57
C VAL A 137 -8.22 -0.57 16.23
N LYS A 138 -7.12 0.06 16.65
CA LYS A 138 -6.85 1.48 16.38
C LYS A 138 -6.83 1.80 14.88
N VAL A 139 -6.21 0.95 14.05
CA VAL A 139 -6.16 1.19 12.60
C VAL A 139 -7.49 0.85 11.92
N ILE A 140 -8.26 -0.12 12.42
CA ILE A 140 -9.61 -0.42 11.94
C ILE A 140 -10.54 0.77 12.23
N ASP A 141 -10.55 1.27 13.45
CA ASP A 141 -11.37 2.42 13.86
C ASP A 141 -11.02 3.69 13.06
N ALA A 142 -9.76 3.81 12.64
CA ALA A 142 -9.30 4.89 11.77
C ALA A 142 -9.73 4.72 10.30
N GLY A 143 -10.25 3.55 9.89
CA GLY A 143 -10.79 3.30 8.55
C GLY A 143 -10.02 2.29 7.70
N ALA A 144 -9.10 1.52 8.28
CA ALA A 144 -8.46 0.42 7.56
C ALA A 144 -9.47 -0.70 7.29
N THR A 145 -9.45 -1.23 6.07
CA THR A 145 -10.27 -2.38 5.66
C THR A 145 -9.43 -3.65 5.50
N ARG A 146 -8.13 -3.54 5.61
CA ARG A 146 -7.18 -4.66 5.61
C ARG A 146 -5.96 -4.34 6.45
N ILE A 147 -5.41 -5.36 7.11
CA ILE A 147 -4.17 -5.28 7.87
C ILE A 147 -3.15 -6.26 7.30
N GLY A 148 -1.91 -5.81 7.14
CA GLY A 148 -0.75 -6.63 6.86
C GLY A 148 0.19 -6.63 8.05
N ALA A 149 0.30 -7.76 8.75
CA ALA A 149 1.12 -7.91 9.93
C ALA A 149 1.83 -9.26 9.97
N SER A 150 3.07 -9.29 10.41
CA SER A 150 3.79 -10.54 10.70
C SER A 150 3.27 -11.23 11.97
N ALA A 151 2.64 -10.45 12.87
CA ALA A 151 2.05 -10.93 14.12
C ALA A 151 0.58 -11.39 13.98
N SER A 152 0.08 -11.68 12.77
CA SER A 152 -1.32 -11.95 12.50
C SER A 152 -1.92 -13.03 13.41
N ILE A 153 -1.19 -14.11 13.67
CA ILE A 153 -1.65 -15.22 14.54
C ILE A 153 -1.83 -14.71 15.98
N ALA A 154 -0.85 -13.98 16.51
CA ALA A 154 -0.93 -13.40 17.86
C ALA A 154 -2.11 -12.44 18.00
N ILE A 155 -2.33 -11.58 17.01
CA ILE A 155 -3.43 -10.61 16.95
C ILE A 155 -4.78 -11.33 17.04
N VAL A 156 -5.03 -12.32 16.18
CA VAL A 156 -6.35 -13.01 16.15
C VAL A 156 -6.56 -14.00 17.28
N SER A 157 -5.49 -14.44 17.95
CA SER A 157 -5.57 -15.35 19.11
C SER A 157 -5.68 -14.63 20.43
N GLY A 158 -5.67 -13.29 20.44
CA GLY A 158 -5.68 -12.48 21.67
C GLY A 158 -4.41 -12.62 22.52
N ASN A 159 -3.32 -13.15 21.96
CA ASN A 159 -2.05 -13.28 22.65
C ASN A 159 -1.29 -11.96 22.58
N ASN A 160 -1.36 -11.18 23.67
CA ASN A 160 -0.69 -9.88 23.79
C ASN A 160 0.82 -9.96 24.09
N GLU A 161 1.47 -11.06 23.83
CA GLU A 161 2.93 -11.12 23.92
C GLU A 161 3.56 -10.32 22.77
N SER A 162 3.82 -9.06 23.04
CA SER A 162 4.67 -8.20 22.21
C SER A 162 6.11 -8.74 22.23
N LYS A 163 6.42 -9.73 21.39
CA LYS A 163 7.81 -10.05 21.13
C LYS A 163 8.38 -8.95 20.24
N SER A 164 9.26 -8.15 20.83
CA SER A 164 10.13 -7.21 20.15
C SER A 164 10.90 -7.94 19.03
N GLY A 165 10.62 -7.60 17.79
CA GLY A 165 11.33 -8.13 16.65
C GLY A 165 10.94 -7.32 15.40
N TYR A 166 11.85 -6.45 14.97
CA TYR A 166 11.87 -5.47 13.89
C TYR A 166 11.18 -4.14 14.18
#